data_6ef73ca59fb3fa4b702662a996ec62de
#
_entry.id   6ef73ca59fb3fa4b702662a996ec62de
#
_cell.length_a   1.000
_cell.length_b   1.000
_cell.length_c   1.000
_cell.angle_alpha   90.00
_cell.angle_beta   90.00
_cell.angle_gamma   90.00
#
_symmetry.space_group_name_H-M   'P 1'
#
loop_
_entity.id
_entity.type
_entity.pdbx_description
1 polymer ?
#
loop_
_entity_poly.entity_id
_entity_poly.type
_entity_poly.pdbx_seq_one_letter_code
_entity_poly.pdbx_strand_id
1 'polypeptide(L)'
;SLVESIARDGLLQPITVTPDGMLICGARRLAAIRRLGWKTVNVWVRSGISTTLGQLLAEQDDNLLHKPLTRTEEAALYAELKALMVEDATGRQEASRFTSKQENRRSHGGATVAPPSAGSIGKTREQAALMVTGRNAYTSLERINELQNLAADPAQTDDVQQRAREELDRIDAGGSITGAQQRIRAAQALAELDTLAGDPAQPAGIRDTAAAGAARLRELEDTARPADLERLAVLAVERARTATKKRPAQLASARLHAVEEQPRDFLPVR
;
A
#
# COMPACT_ATOMS: atom_id res chain seq x y z
N SER A 1 -31.88 3.59 5.24
CA SER A 1 -30.91 3.32 4.15
C SER A 1 -31.15 4.21 2.94
N LEU A 2 -30.19 4.34 2.02
CA LEU A 2 -30.37 5.11 0.78
C LEU A 2 -31.56 4.58 -0.07
N VAL A 3 -31.77 3.27 -0.07
CA VAL A 3 -32.88 2.61 -0.75
C VAL A 3 -34.23 3.07 -0.19
N GLU A 4 -34.36 3.14 1.12
CA GLU A 4 -35.59 3.61 1.79
C GLU A 4 -35.85 5.10 1.55
N SER A 5 -34.79 5.92 1.55
CA SER A 5 -34.90 7.34 1.24
C SER A 5 -35.39 7.55 -0.19
N ILE A 6 -34.78 6.84 -1.18
CA ILE A 6 -35.20 6.94 -2.59
C ILE A 6 -36.62 6.38 -2.78
N ALA A 7 -36.99 5.33 -2.06
CA ALA A 7 -38.37 4.78 -2.13
C ALA A 7 -39.41 5.77 -1.61
N ARG A 8 -39.09 6.53 -0.56
CA ARG A 8 -40.02 7.47 0.10
C ARG A 8 -40.06 8.82 -0.62
N ASP A 9 -38.90 9.40 -0.92
CA ASP A 9 -38.74 10.80 -1.34
C ASP A 9 -38.49 10.95 -2.85
N GLY A 10 -38.32 9.82 -3.55
CA GLY A 10 -37.88 9.81 -4.94
C GLY A 10 -36.38 10.09 -5.08
N LEU A 11 -35.92 10.20 -6.32
CA LEU A 11 -34.52 10.53 -6.63
C LEU A 11 -34.35 12.05 -6.62
N LEU A 12 -33.95 12.62 -5.50
CA LEU A 12 -33.76 14.07 -5.33
C LEU A 12 -32.61 14.62 -6.18
N GLN A 13 -31.57 13.85 -6.37
CA GLN A 13 -30.42 14.16 -7.23
C GLN A 13 -30.33 13.12 -8.36
N PRO A 14 -30.42 13.53 -9.64
CA PRO A 14 -30.29 12.61 -10.76
C PRO A 14 -28.88 11.99 -10.81
N ILE A 15 -28.78 10.81 -11.39
CA ILE A 15 -27.50 10.22 -11.79
C ILE A 15 -27.00 10.94 -13.04
N THR A 16 -25.67 11.05 -13.18
CA THR A 16 -25.06 11.73 -14.34
C THR A 16 -24.46 10.69 -15.28
N VAL A 17 -24.76 10.82 -16.55
CA VAL A 17 -24.29 9.91 -17.62
C VAL A 17 -23.69 10.68 -18.78
N THR A 18 -22.85 10.01 -19.58
CA THR A 18 -22.41 10.51 -20.89
C THR A 18 -23.54 10.44 -21.90
N PRO A 19 -23.44 11.11 -23.09
CA PRO A 19 -24.40 10.95 -24.18
C PRO A 19 -24.58 9.50 -24.63
N ASP A 20 -23.53 8.67 -24.48
CA ASP A 20 -23.54 7.23 -24.82
C ASP A 20 -24.14 6.36 -23.70
N GLY A 21 -24.63 6.98 -22.62
CA GLY A 21 -25.26 6.29 -21.49
C GLY A 21 -24.30 5.69 -20.46
N MET A 22 -23.01 6.00 -20.52
CA MET A 22 -22.04 5.56 -19.52
C MET A 22 -22.19 6.38 -18.23
N LEU A 23 -22.21 5.70 -17.08
CA LEU A 23 -22.31 6.35 -15.77
C LEU A 23 -21.08 7.17 -15.45
N ILE A 24 -21.27 8.46 -15.13
CA ILE A 24 -20.21 9.37 -14.67
C ILE A 24 -20.21 9.42 -13.15
N CYS A 25 -21.40 9.68 -12.54
CA CYS A 25 -21.55 9.69 -11.09
C CYS A 25 -22.90 9.18 -10.62
N GLY A 26 -22.99 8.77 -9.35
CA GLY A 26 -24.21 8.27 -8.75
C GLY A 26 -24.33 6.76 -8.72
N ALA A 27 -23.23 5.99 -8.70
CA ALA A 27 -23.21 4.53 -8.66
C ALA A 27 -24.06 3.94 -7.52
N ARG A 28 -24.00 4.53 -6.31
CA ARG A 28 -24.81 4.10 -5.16
C ARG A 28 -26.30 4.33 -5.38
N ARG A 29 -26.68 5.47 -6.00
CA ARG A 29 -28.06 5.80 -6.37
C ARG A 29 -28.57 4.82 -7.43
N LEU A 30 -27.76 4.53 -8.44
CA LEU A 30 -28.10 3.55 -9.47
C LEU A 30 -28.30 2.15 -8.90
N ALA A 31 -27.43 1.72 -7.96
CA ALA A 31 -27.58 0.43 -7.28
C ALA A 31 -28.87 0.37 -6.44
N ALA A 32 -29.22 1.47 -5.75
CA ALA A 32 -30.47 1.56 -4.99
C ALA A 32 -31.69 1.51 -5.91
N ILE A 33 -31.68 2.23 -7.03
CA ILE A 33 -32.73 2.23 -8.05
C ILE A 33 -32.96 0.83 -8.63
N ARG A 34 -31.89 0.13 -8.95
CA ARG A 34 -31.95 -1.27 -9.43
C ARG A 34 -32.60 -2.19 -8.40
N ARG A 35 -32.27 -2.02 -7.09
CA ARG A 35 -32.92 -2.78 -6.01
C ARG A 35 -34.39 -2.48 -5.86
N LEU A 36 -34.82 -1.25 -6.18
CA LEU A 36 -36.21 -0.84 -6.19
C LEU A 36 -36.98 -1.31 -7.45
N GLY A 37 -36.28 -1.89 -8.42
CA GLY A 37 -36.89 -2.39 -9.65
C GLY A 37 -37.37 -1.29 -10.61
N TRP A 38 -36.88 -0.05 -10.46
CA TRP A 38 -37.27 1.03 -11.37
C TRP A 38 -36.74 0.78 -12.78
N LYS A 39 -37.61 0.89 -13.78
CA LYS A 39 -37.23 0.66 -15.18
C LYS A 39 -36.70 1.91 -15.87
N THR A 40 -37.08 3.09 -15.39
CA THR A 40 -36.68 4.39 -15.95
C THR A 40 -36.33 5.34 -14.81
N VAL A 41 -35.38 6.22 -15.06
CA VAL A 41 -34.93 7.23 -14.11
C VAL A 41 -34.50 8.49 -14.86
N ASN A 42 -34.72 9.65 -14.27
CA ASN A 42 -34.20 10.90 -14.81
C ASN A 42 -32.70 10.96 -14.62
N VAL A 43 -31.97 11.31 -15.68
CA VAL A 43 -30.52 11.41 -15.71
C VAL A 43 -30.10 12.79 -16.18
N TRP A 44 -28.96 13.26 -15.70
CA TRP A 44 -28.25 14.37 -16.32
C TRP A 44 -27.27 13.83 -17.37
N VAL A 45 -27.38 14.34 -18.59
CA VAL A 45 -26.43 14.01 -19.64
C VAL A 45 -25.37 15.09 -19.70
N ARG A 46 -24.11 14.71 -19.49
CA ARG A 46 -22.95 15.60 -19.61
C ARG A 46 -22.17 15.23 -20.87
N SER A 47 -22.07 16.18 -21.80
CA SER A 47 -21.19 16.10 -22.97
C SER A 47 -19.80 16.65 -22.62
N GLY A 48 -18.77 16.18 -23.33
CA GLY A 48 -17.38 16.65 -23.15
C GLY A 48 -16.54 15.86 -22.16
N ILE A 49 -17.11 14.80 -21.54
CA ILE A 49 -16.37 13.86 -20.71
C ILE A 49 -16.26 12.55 -21.51
N SER A 50 -15.30 12.50 -22.42
CA SER A 50 -15.15 11.37 -23.35
C SER A 50 -14.02 10.40 -22.96
N THR A 51 -13.19 10.75 -21.93
CA THR A 51 -12.08 9.90 -21.50
C THR A 51 -12.36 9.31 -20.11
N THR A 52 -11.82 8.11 -19.85
CA THR A 52 -11.91 7.44 -18.55
C THR A 52 -11.39 8.35 -17.42
N LEU A 53 -10.31 9.10 -17.67
CA LEU A 53 -9.78 10.09 -16.74
C LEU A 53 -10.78 11.20 -16.43
N GLY A 54 -11.44 11.76 -17.46
CA GLY A 54 -12.45 12.81 -17.28
C GLY A 54 -13.67 12.31 -16.49
N GLN A 55 -14.06 11.06 -16.68
CA GLN A 55 -15.15 10.41 -15.94
C GLN A 55 -14.80 10.23 -14.46
N LEU A 56 -13.60 9.74 -14.16
CA LEU A 56 -13.10 9.56 -12.80
C LEU A 56 -13.02 10.90 -12.06
N LEU A 57 -12.53 11.95 -12.70
CA LEU A 57 -12.47 13.29 -12.10
C LEU A 57 -13.85 13.88 -11.83
N ALA A 58 -14.81 13.65 -12.72
CA ALA A 58 -16.19 14.12 -12.51
C ALA A 58 -16.91 13.34 -11.40
N GLU A 59 -16.63 12.06 -11.23
CA GLU A 59 -17.13 11.26 -10.11
C GLU A 59 -16.51 11.72 -8.79
N GLN A 60 -15.23 12.05 -8.80
CA GLN A 60 -14.53 12.55 -7.62
C GLN A 60 -15.09 13.89 -7.14
N ASP A 61 -15.34 14.83 -8.04
CA ASP A 61 -15.95 16.13 -7.69
C ASP A 61 -17.31 15.95 -7.02
N ASP A 62 -18.13 15.01 -7.47
CA ASP A 62 -19.42 14.70 -6.85
C ASP A 62 -19.25 14.05 -5.46
N ASN A 63 -18.27 13.15 -5.31
CA ASN A 63 -17.99 12.48 -4.03
C ASN A 63 -17.47 13.44 -2.97
N LEU A 64 -16.59 14.37 -3.32
CA LEU A 64 -16.06 15.38 -2.39
C LEU A 64 -17.15 16.29 -1.80
N LEU A 65 -18.25 16.51 -2.52
CA LEU A 65 -19.38 17.31 -2.07
C LEU A 65 -20.29 16.58 -1.08
N HIS A 66 -20.27 15.24 -1.05
CA HIS A 66 -21.24 14.44 -0.32
C HIS A 66 -20.70 13.59 0.82
N LYS A 67 -19.46 13.08 0.73
CA LYS A 67 -18.80 12.29 1.77
C LYS A 67 -17.28 12.41 1.63
N PRO A 68 -16.58 12.85 2.66
CA PRO A 68 -15.12 12.78 2.62
C PRO A 68 -14.66 11.33 2.47
N LEU A 69 -13.67 11.11 1.61
CA LEU A 69 -13.04 9.80 1.44
C LEU A 69 -12.27 9.43 2.70
N THR A 70 -12.20 8.14 3.01
CA THR A 70 -11.25 7.63 3.98
C THR A 70 -9.84 7.66 3.40
N ARG A 71 -8.81 7.51 4.23
CA ARG A 71 -7.42 7.51 3.75
C ARG A 71 -7.12 6.34 2.81
N THR A 72 -7.77 5.21 3.02
CA THR A 72 -7.66 4.03 2.16
C THR A 72 -8.37 4.24 0.83
N GLU A 73 -9.55 4.88 0.84
CA GLU A 73 -10.27 5.28 -0.38
C GLU A 73 -9.47 6.33 -1.18
N GLU A 74 -8.88 7.34 -0.51
CA GLU A 74 -7.98 8.32 -1.14
C GLU A 74 -6.77 7.64 -1.82
N ALA A 75 -6.17 6.66 -1.17
CA ALA A 75 -5.02 5.94 -1.72
C ALA A 75 -5.41 5.10 -2.94
N ALA A 76 -6.55 4.41 -2.92
CA ALA A 76 -7.05 3.64 -4.05
C ALA A 76 -7.34 4.55 -5.26
N LEU A 77 -8.03 5.67 -5.04
CA LEU A 77 -8.32 6.66 -6.08
C LEU A 77 -7.04 7.28 -6.66
N TYR A 78 -6.06 7.56 -5.80
CA TYR A 78 -4.75 8.04 -6.23
C TYR A 78 -4.04 7.02 -7.16
N ALA A 79 -4.07 5.73 -6.81
CA ALA A 79 -3.45 4.70 -7.63
C ALA A 79 -4.09 4.61 -9.03
N GLU A 80 -5.42 4.63 -9.08
CA GLU A 80 -6.18 4.60 -10.32
C GLU A 80 -5.92 5.86 -11.17
N LEU A 81 -6.02 7.04 -10.57
CA LEU A 81 -5.75 8.31 -11.25
C LEU A 81 -4.32 8.39 -11.79
N LYS A 82 -3.34 7.98 -10.99
CA LYS A 82 -1.94 7.92 -11.41
C LYS A 82 -1.74 6.98 -12.60
N ALA A 83 -2.36 5.81 -12.60
CA ALA A 83 -2.29 4.85 -13.71
C ALA A 83 -2.87 5.44 -15.01
N LEU A 84 -4.07 6.02 -14.93
CA LEU A 84 -4.72 6.67 -16.08
C LEU A 84 -3.93 7.87 -16.62
N MET A 85 -3.33 8.66 -15.74
CA MET A 85 -2.48 9.80 -16.17
C MET A 85 -1.18 9.34 -16.85
N VAL A 86 -0.61 8.22 -16.44
CA VAL A 86 0.57 7.62 -17.09
C VAL A 86 0.18 7.06 -18.46
N GLU A 87 -0.93 6.35 -18.56
CA GLU A 87 -1.44 5.82 -19.82
C GLU A 87 -1.73 6.94 -20.83
N ASP A 88 -2.41 8.00 -20.40
CA ASP A 88 -2.72 9.17 -21.23
C ASP A 88 -1.46 9.92 -21.67
N ALA A 89 -0.43 10.00 -20.82
CA ALA A 89 0.86 10.59 -21.17
C ALA A 89 1.61 9.74 -22.21
N THR A 90 1.59 8.42 -22.09
CA THR A 90 2.23 7.53 -23.07
C THR A 90 1.50 7.55 -24.41
N GLY A 91 0.17 7.52 -24.41
CA GLY A 91 -0.64 7.63 -25.63
C GLY A 91 -0.39 8.94 -26.40
N ARG A 92 -0.28 10.06 -25.69
CA ARG A 92 0.09 11.36 -26.29
C ARG A 92 1.51 11.37 -26.85
N GLN A 93 2.46 10.74 -26.19
CA GLN A 93 3.84 10.65 -26.63
C GLN A 93 3.98 9.77 -27.87
N GLU A 94 3.23 8.68 -27.97
CA GLU A 94 3.17 7.83 -29.16
C GLU A 94 2.50 8.57 -30.34
N ALA A 95 1.38 9.24 -30.12
CA ALA A 95 0.70 10.04 -31.13
C ALA A 95 1.61 11.16 -31.68
N SER A 96 2.42 11.79 -30.83
CA SER A 96 3.36 12.84 -31.24
C SER A 96 4.54 12.30 -32.06
N ARG A 97 4.97 11.05 -31.83
CA ARG A 97 6.02 10.37 -32.62
C ARG A 97 5.57 10.08 -34.06
N PHE A 98 4.29 9.80 -34.27
CA PHE A 98 3.73 9.58 -35.61
C PHE A 98 3.56 10.88 -36.41
N THR A 99 3.31 12.02 -35.73
CA THR A 99 3.12 13.34 -36.40
C THR A 99 4.43 13.99 -36.80
N SER A 100 5.57 13.63 -36.25
CA SER A 100 6.88 14.23 -36.57
C SER A 100 7.44 13.76 -37.93
N LYS A 101 6.79 12.80 -38.62
CA LYS A 101 7.17 12.33 -39.98
C LYS A 101 6.40 12.99 -41.12
N GLN A 102 5.37 13.79 -40.83
CA GLN A 102 4.58 14.41 -41.87
C GLN A 102 4.15 15.82 -41.49
N GLU A 103 4.73 16.80 -42.22
CA GLU A 103 4.28 18.17 -42.44
C GLU A 103 4.39 19.20 -41.30
N ASN A 104 5.51 19.90 -41.37
CA ASN A 104 5.66 21.28 -40.95
C ASN A 104 4.72 22.19 -41.77
N ARG A 105 3.46 22.38 -41.32
CA ARG A 105 2.58 23.42 -41.86
C ARG A 105 1.85 24.15 -40.75
N ARG A 106 2.17 25.43 -40.66
CA ARG A 106 1.53 26.47 -39.86
C ARG A 106 0.01 26.44 -40.01
N SER A 107 -0.72 26.34 -38.92
CA SER A 107 -2.12 26.78 -38.86
C SER A 107 -2.36 27.53 -37.56
N HIS A 108 -2.94 28.70 -37.71
CA HIS A 108 -3.24 29.69 -36.68
C HIS A 108 -4.41 29.26 -35.76
N GLY A 109 -4.27 29.58 -34.46
CA GLY A 109 -5.33 30.24 -33.69
C GLY A 109 -6.51 29.38 -33.24
N GLY A 110 -6.37 28.78 -32.05
CA GLY A 110 -7.46 28.41 -31.17
C GLY A 110 -6.88 28.25 -29.76
N ALA A 111 -7.26 29.09 -28.84
CA ALA A 111 -6.87 28.99 -27.43
C ALA A 111 -7.48 27.70 -26.83
N THR A 112 -6.86 26.60 -27.09
CA THR A 112 -7.05 25.36 -26.33
C THR A 112 -6.24 25.55 -25.07
N VAL A 113 -6.89 25.50 -23.92
CA VAL A 113 -6.22 25.38 -22.64
C VAL A 113 -5.29 24.17 -22.78
N ALA A 114 -4.00 24.44 -22.89
CA ALA A 114 -3.01 23.39 -23.04
C ALA A 114 -3.11 22.49 -21.81
N PRO A 115 -3.34 21.18 -21.97
CA PRO A 115 -3.20 20.26 -20.85
C PRO A 115 -1.79 20.42 -20.29
N PRO A 116 -1.58 20.27 -18.99
CA PRO A 116 -0.27 20.47 -18.37
C PRO A 116 0.77 19.67 -19.14
N SER A 117 1.81 20.35 -19.60
CA SER A 117 2.89 19.77 -20.39
C SER A 117 3.40 18.49 -19.73
N ALA A 118 3.68 17.47 -20.56
CA ALA A 118 4.24 16.19 -20.17
C ALA A 118 5.46 16.37 -19.25
N GLY A 119 5.20 16.55 -17.98
CA GLY A 119 6.20 16.58 -16.93
C GLY A 119 6.59 15.15 -16.56
N SER A 120 7.85 14.95 -16.24
CA SER A 120 8.43 13.69 -15.81
C SER A 120 7.50 12.89 -14.86
N ILE A 121 7.65 11.57 -14.78
CA ILE A 121 6.90 10.64 -13.92
C ILE A 121 6.75 11.17 -12.46
N GLY A 122 7.74 11.95 -11.96
CA GLY A 122 7.66 12.62 -10.67
C GLY A 122 6.49 13.59 -10.54
N LYS A 123 6.24 14.39 -11.59
CA LYS A 123 5.13 15.35 -11.59
C LYS A 123 3.75 14.69 -11.65
N THR A 124 3.63 13.54 -12.30
CA THR A 124 2.37 12.78 -12.35
C THR A 124 1.93 12.32 -10.96
N ARG A 125 2.85 11.83 -10.12
CA ARG A 125 2.55 11.44 -8.73
C ARG A 125 2.09 12.61 -7.87
N GLU A 126 2.79 13.73 -7.97
CA GLU A 126 2.43 14.96 -7.25
C GLU A 126 1.07 15.50 -7.71
N GLN A 127 0.82 15.51 -9.02
CA GLN A 127 -0.45 15.97 -9.59
C GLN A 127 -1.61 15.07 -9.17
N ALA A 128 -1.47 13.75 -9.25
CA ALA A 128 -2.49 12.81 -8.82
C ALA A 128 -2.81 12.98 -7.32
N ALA A 129 -1.78 13.11 -6.47
CA ALA A 129 -1.97 13.33 -5.05
C ALA A 129 -2.67 14.66 -4.74
N LEU A 130 -2.28 15.73 -5.45
CA LEU A 130 -2.90 17.05 -5.31
C LEU A 130 -4.38 17.03 -5.73
N MET A 131 -4.73 16.31 -6.79
CA MET A 131 -6.10 16.15 -7.26
C MET A 131 -6.98 15.41 -6.25
N VAL A 132 -6.44 14.37 -5.59
CA VAL A 132 -7.21 13.55 -4.65
C VAL A 132 -7.33 14.21 -3.28
N THR A 133 -6.25 14.79 -2.74
CA THR A 133 -6.19 15.24 -1.35
C THR A 133 -6.08 16.75 -1.17
N GLY A 134 -5.97 17.50 -2.28
CA GLY A 134 -5.68 18.94 -2.25
C GLY A 134 -4.27 19.31 -1.78
N ARG A 135 -3.39 18.32 -1.55
CA ARG A 135 -2.03 18.53 -1.05
C ARG A 135 -1.04 17.51 -1.64
N ASN A 136 0.26 17.80 -1.57
CA ASN A 136 1.29 16.88 -2.03
C ASN A 136 1.54 15.75 -1.00
N ALA A 137 0.67 14.75 -0.99
CA ALA A 137 0.67 13.63 -0.04
C ALA A 137 1.05 12.29 -0.68
N TYR A 138 1.64 12.27 -1.89
CA TYR A 138 1.87 11.05 -2.67
C TYR A 138 2.63 9.97 -1.91
N THR A 139 3.63 10.33 -1.09
CA THR A 139 4.39 9.34 -0.29
C THR A 139 3.51 8.59 0.70
N SER A 140 2.56 9.28 1.34
CA SER A 140 1.62 8.67 2.28
C SER A 140 0.63 7.77 1.56
N LEU A 141 0.13 8.20 0.40
CA LEU A 141 -0.79 7.42 -0.43
C LEU A 141 -0.12 6.16 -0.98
N GLU A 142 1.13 6.26 -1.46
CA GLU A 142 1.89 5.09 -1.93
C GLU A 142 2.12 4.06 -0.81
N ARG A 143 2.40 4.52 0.42
CA ARG A 143 2.55 3.63 1.57
C ARG A 143 1.26 2.90 1.94
N ILE A 144 0.11 3.56 1.84
CA ILE A 144 -1.19 2.91 2.06
C ILE A 144 -1.46 1.89 0.95
N ASN A 145 -1.17 2.23 -0.32
CA ASN A 145 -1.31 1.29 -1.44
C ASN A 145 -0.40 0.06 -1.28
N GLU A 146 0.82 0.22 -0.77
CA GLU A 146 1.68 -0.93 -0.43
C GLU A 146 1.00 -1.87 0.58
N LEU A 147 0.36 -1.32 1.63
CA LEU A 147 -0.38 -2.12 2.60
C LEU A 147 -1.62 -2.78 1.98
N GLN A 148 -2.36 -2.10 1.11
CA GLN A 148 -3.49 -2.66 0.38
C GLN A 148 -3.06 -3.83 -0.52
N ASN A 149 -1.94 -3.66 -1.22
CA ASN A 149 -1.37 -4.73 -2.05
C ASN A 149 -0.96 -5.93 -1.21
N LEU A 150 -0.31 -5.73 -0.06
CA LEU A 150 0.05 -6.81 0.86
C LEU A 150 -1.18 -7.54 1.42
N ALA A 151 -2.26 -6.81 1.73
CA ALA A 151 -3.51 -7.39 2.20
C ALA A 151 -4.22 -8.27 1.15
N ALA A 152 -3.94 -8.03 -0.14
CA ALA A 152 -4.50 -8.76 -1.28
C ALA A 152 -3.53 -9.77 -1.90
N ASP A 153 -2.25 -9.76 -1.55
CA ASP A 153 -1.21 -10.59 -2.18
C ASP A 153 -1.29 -12.05 -1.70
N PRO A 154 -1.65 -13.01 -2.57
CA PRO A 154 -1.74 -14.41 -2.21
C PRO A 154 -0.38 -15.07 -1.90
N ALA A 155 0.74 -14.40 -2.19
CA ALA A 155 2.07 -14.88 -1.83
C ALA A 155 2.42 -14.63 -0.35
N GLN A 156 1.65 -13.76 0.33
CA GLN A 156 1.80 -13.51 1.76
C GLN A 156 1.04 -14.57 2.58
N THR A 157 1.49 -14.78 3.82
CA THR A 157 0.74 -15.64 4.76
C THR A 157 -0.59 -14.99 5.15
N ASP A 158 -1.59 -15.81 5.49
CA ASP A 158 -2.91 -15.33 5.92
C ASP A 158 -2.81 -14.36 7.12
N ASP A 159 -1.86 -14.61 8.03
CA ASP A 159 -1.60 -13.75 9.19
C ASP A 159 -1.11 -12.36 8.77
N VAL A 160 -0.17 -12.27 7.82
CA VAL A 160 0.33 -10.99 7.29
C VAL A 160 -0.77 -10.25 6.54
N GLN A 161 -1.56 -10.94 5.73
CA GLN A 161 -2.69 -10.33 5.02
C GLN A 161 -3.74 -9.78 6.01
N GLN A 162 -4.08 -10.54 7.04
CA GLN A 162 -5.05 -10.14 8.05
C GLN A 162 -4.56 -8.91 8.83
N ARG A 163 -3.30 -8.92 9.28
CA ARG A 163 -2.68 -7.78 9.95
C ARG A 163 -2.64 -6.54 9.06
N ALA A 164 -2.37 -6.71 7.76
CA ALA A 164 -2.41 -5.59 6.82
C ALA A 164 -3.81 -4.96 6.73
N ARG A 165 -4.89 -5.76 6.73
CA ARG A 165 -6.28 -5.26 6.78
C ARG A 165 -6.56 -4.49 8.06
N GLU A 166 -6.16 -5.02 9.21
CA GLU A 166 -6.33 -4.36 10.51
C GLU A 166 -5.58 -3.03 10.59
N GLU A 167 -4.37 -2.96 10.01
CA GLU A 167 -3.61 -1.72 9.96
C GLU A 167 -4.25 -0.68 9.02
N LEU A 168 -4.87 -1.10 7.92
CA LEU A 168 -5.64 -0.21 7.03
C LEU A 168 -6.85 0.36 7.78
N ASP A 169 -7.58 -0.46 8.53
CA ASP A 169 -8.71 0.00 9.37
C ASP A 169 -8.22 1.01 10.45
N ARG A 170 -7.06 0.76 11.06
CA ARG A 170 -6.45 1.70 12.02
C ARG A 170 -6.05 3.02 11.36
N ILE A 171 -5.55 2.99 10.12
CA ILE A 171 -5.21 4.20 9.36
C ILE A 171 -6.46 5.03 9.09
N ASP A 172 -7.57 4.40 8.70
CA ASP A 172 -8.85 5.07 8.49
C ASP A 172 -9.44 5.65 9.79
N ALA A 173 -9.18 5.01 10.92
CA ALA A 173 -9.49 5.53 12.25
C ALA A 173 -8.53 6.66 12.72
N GLY A 174 -7.57 7.10 11.89
CA GLY A 174 -6.64 8.18 12.20
C GLY A 174 -5.26 7.73 12.69
N GLY A 175 -4.95 6.44 12.62
CA GLY A 175 -3.67 5.88 13.03
C GLY A 175 -2.47 6.31 12.16
N SER A 176 -1.28 6.03 12.64
CA SER A 176 -0.02 6.38 11.97
C SER A 176 0.31 5.42 10.83
N ILE A 177 0.43 5.93 9.60
CA ILE A 177 0.85 5.16 8.42
C ILE A 177 2.25 4.56 8.61
N THR A 178 3.20 5.34 9.17
CA THR A 178 4.55 4.85 9.44
C THR A 178 4.55 3.72 10.46
N GLY A 179 3.77 3.87 11.55
CA GLY A 179 3.63 2.82 12.55
C GLY A 179 3.01 1.54 11.98
N ALA A 180 2.01 1.68 11.11
CA ALA A 180 1.40 0.55 10.40
C ALA A 180 2.43 -0.20 9.54
N GLN A 181 3.21 0.51 8.71
CA GLN A 181 4.26 -0.12 7.90
C GLN A 181 5.30 -0.86 8.76
N GLN A 182 5.70 -0.26 9.88
CA GLN A 182 6.69 -0.87 10.79
C GLN A 182 6.15 -2.17 11.40
N ARG A 183 4.88 -2.20 11.84
CA ARG A 183 4.25 -3.43 12.37
C ARG A 183 4.13 -4.50 11.29
N ILE A 184 3.74 -4.15 10.07
CA ILE A 184 3.65 -5.12 8.97
C ILE A 184 5.01 -5.68 8.60
N ARG A 185 6.08 -4.88 8.55
CA ARG A 185 7.44 -5.39 8.31
C ARG A 185 7.91 -6.31 9.42
N ALA A 186 7.56 -6.01 10.68
CA ALA A 186 7.83 -6.92 11.78
C ALA A 186 7.06 -8.24 11.64
N ALA A 187 5.81 -8.21 11.22
CA ALA A 187 5.00 -9.41 10.96
C ALA A 187 5.56 -10.25 9.80
N GLN A 188 6.00 -9.62 8.71
CA GLN A 188 6.66 -10.31 7.61
C GLN A 188 7.97 -10.99 8.06
N ALA A 189 8.77 -10.30 8.85
CA ALA A 189 10.00 -10.88 9.40
C ALA A 189 9.71 -12.04 10.38
N LEU A 190 8.63 -11.94 11.15
CA LEU A 190 8.17 -13.04 12.01
C LEU A 190 7.75 -14.26 11.18
N ALA A 191 6.98 -14.08 10.11
CA ALA A 191 6.60 -15.15 9.19
C ALA A 191 7.82 -15.81 8.53
N GLU A 192 8.83 -15.02 8.17
CA GLU A 192 10.11 -15.54 7.65
C GLU A 192 10.85 -16.38 8.71
N LEU A 193 10.92 -15.91 9.95
CA LEU A 193 11.54 -16.66 11.05
C LEU A 193 10.81 -17.99 11.30
N ASP A 194 9.49 -18.00 11.26
CA ASP A 194 8.69 -19.21 11.40
C ASP A 194 8.96 -20.20 10.25
N THR A 195 9.09 -19.69 9.03
CA THR A 195 9.47 -20.50 7.87
C THR A 195 10.85 -21.11 8.05
N LEU A 196 11.84 -20.32 8.47
CA LEU A 196 13.20 -20.81 8.73
C LEU A 196 13.26 -21.83 9.88
N ALA A 197 12.48 -21.61 10.92
CA ALA A 197 12.41 -22.53 12.08
C ALA A 197 11.73 -23.85 11.72
N GLY A 198 10.71 -23.82 10.85
CA GLY A 198 9.94 -25.00 10.44
C GLY A 198 10.56 -25.80 9.29
N ASP A 199 11.54 -25.27 8.56
CA ASP A 199 12.15 -25.94 7.40
C ASP A 199 13.17 -27.01 7.84
N PRO A 200 12.89 -28.32 7.65
CA PRO A 200 13.78 -29.38 8.04
C PRO A 200 15.09 -29.41 7.21
N ALA A 201 15.10 -28.78 6.04
CA ALA A 201 16.29 -28.67 5.20
C ALA A 201 17.32 -27.68 5.75
N GLN A 202 16.90 -26.78 6.65
CA GLN A 202 17.80 -25.82 7.28
C GLN A 202 18.65 -26.48 8.38
N PRO A 203 19.92 -26.06 8.54
CA PRO A 203 20.76 -26.46 9.65
C PRO A 203 20.11 -26.18 11.03
N ALA A 204 20.32 -27.06 12.00
CA ALA A 204 19.74 -26.92 13.35
C ALA A 204 20.02 -25.53 13.96
N GLY A 205 21.23 -25.00 13.82
CA GLY A 205 21.59 -23.68 14.34
C GLY A 205 20.75 -22.53 13.75
N ILE A 206 20.35 -22.61 12.48
CA ILE A 206 19.44 -21.65 11.86
C ILE A 206 18.06 -21.80 12.46
N ARG A 207 17.52 -23.03 12.51
CA ARG A 207 16.18 -23.31 13.04
C ARG A 207 16.03 -22.86 14.50
N ASP A 208 17.00 -23.19 15.34
CA ASP A 208 16.98 -22.83 16.75
C ASP A 208 17.07 -21.30 16.94
N THR A 209 17.93 -20.64 16.17
CA THR A 209 18.07 -19.16 16.22
C THR A 209 16.81 -18.47 15.71
N ALA A 210 16.20 -18.97 14.64
CA ALA A 210 14.96 -18.46 14.09
C ALA A 210 13.80 -18.63 15.07
N ALA A 211 13.64 -19.81 15.67
CA ALA A 211 12.61 -20.09 16.68
C ALA A 211 12.74 -19.17 17.91
N ALA A 212 13.97 -19.00 18.42
CA ALA A 212 14.23 -18.08 19.54
C ALA A 212 13.93 -16.62 19.18
N GLY A 213 14.28 -16.20 17.96
CA GLY A 213 13.97 -14.87 17.44
C GLY A 213 12.47 -14.63 17.34
N ALA A 214 11.72 -15.58 16.78
CA ALA A 214 10.27 -15.53 16.64
C ALA A 214 9.58 -15.45 18.02
N ALA A 215 9.99 -16.29 18.99
CA ALA A 215 9.45 -16.25 20.33
C ALA A 215 9.67 -14.88 21.00
N ARG A 216 10.87 -14.31 20.86
CA ARG A 216 11.19 -13.00 21.42
C ARG A 216 10.37 -11.86 20.80
N LEU A 217 10.12 -11.90 19.50
CA LEU A 217 9.30 -10.89 18.82
C LEU A 217 7.85 -10.94 19.31
N ARG A 218 7.28 -12.15 19.48
CA ARG A 218 5.91 -12.33 20.02
C ARG A 218 5.76 -11.76 21.43
N GLU A 219 6.75 -11.96 22.30
CA GLU A 219 6.74 -11.36 23.64
C GLU A 219 6.73 -9.83 23.64
N LEU A 220 7.31 -9.21 22.61
CA LEU A 220 7.47 -7.78 22.51
C LEU A 220 6.38 -7.10 21.68
N GLU A 221 5.56 -7.86 20.96
CA GLU A 221 4.59 -7.34 19.98
C GLU A 221 3.65 -6.30 20.58
N ASP A 222 3.13 -6.55 21.79
CA ASP A 222 2.17 -5.65 22.45
C ASP A 222 2.82 -4.50 23.22
N THR A 223 4.11 -4.59 23.53
CA THR A 223 4.78 -3.65 24.44
C THR A 223 5.79 -2.75 23.78
N ALA A 224 6.41 -3.21 22.69
CA ALA A 224 7.42 -2.45 21.99
C ALA A 224 6.81 -1.38 21.06
N ARG A 225 7.54 -0.26 20.91
CA ARG A 225 7.18 0.72 19.88
C ARG A 225 7.38 0.10 18.49
N PRO A 226 6.54 0.46 17.48
CA PRO A 226 6.60 -0.14 16.15
C PRO A 226 7.99 -0.07 15.50
N ALA A 227 8.71 1.04 15.67
CA ALA A 227 10.07 1.20 15.14
C ALA A 227 11.09 0.26 15.79
N ASP A 228 10.97 0.03 17.10
CA ASP A 228 11.87 -0.88 17.83
C ASP A 228 11.55 -2.33 17.47
N LEU A 229 10.26 -2.67 17.32
CA LEU A 229 9.82 -3.98 16.89
C LEU A 229 10.33 -4.33 15.49
N GLU A 230 10.17 -3.42 14.50
CA GLU A 230 10.72 -3.58 13.14
C GLU A 230 12.23 -3.83 13.18
N ARG A 231 12.97 -2.99 13.91
CA ARG A 231 14.43 -3.12 14.03
C ARG A 231 14.86 -4.45 14.61
N LEU A 232 14.19 -4.89 15.68
CA LEU A 232 14.48 -6.18 16.33
C LEU A 232 14.15 -7.35 15.41
N ALA A 233 13.06 -7.25 14.65
CA ALA A 233 12.64 -8.27 13.70
C ALA A 233 13.68 -8.46 12.57
N VAL A 234 14.13 -7.37 11.95
CA VAL A 234 15.19 -7.41 10.93
C VAL A 234 16.46 -8.03 11.48
N LEU A 235 16.92 -7.62 12.67
CA LEU A 235 18.11 -8.17 13.30
C LEU A 235 17.95 -9.66 13.65
N ALA A 236 16.77 -10.12 14.02
CA ALA A 236 16.50 -11.53 14.30
C ALA A 236 16.63 -12.40 13.04
N VAL A 237 16.07 -11.94 11.90
CA VAL A 237 16.21 -12.61 10.60
C VAL A 237 17.67 -12.67 10.17
N GLU A 238 18.40 -11.58 10.24
CA GLU A 238 19.83 -11.55 9.89
C GLU A 238 20.65 -12.52 10.75
N ARG A 239 20.40 -12.56 12.05
CA ARG A 239 21.06 -13.51 12.97
C ARG A 239 20.73 -14.95 12.62
N ALA A 240 19.47 -15.26 12.34
CA ALA A 240 19.06 -16.60 11.95
C ALA A 240 19.76 -17.03 10.66
N ARG A 241 19.73 -16.22 9.61
CA ARG A 241 20.40 -16.50 8.32
C ARG A 241 21.92 -16.66 8.44
N THR A 242 22.57 -16.03 9.42
CA THR A 242 24.01 -16.10 9.63
C THR A 242 24.46 -17.13 10.65
N ALA A 243 23.53 -17.81 11.34
CA ALA A 243 23.82 -18.75 12.43
C ALA A 243 24.69 -19.94 12.02
N THR A 244 24.66 -20.36 10.74
CA THR A 244 25.54 -21.44 10.21
C THR A 244 27.01 -21.03 10.05
N LYS A 245 27.31 -19.73 10.02
CA LYS A 245 28.70 -19.28 9.82
C LYS A 245 29.51 -19.23 11.11
N LYS A 246 28.90 -19.37 12.28
CA LYS A 246 29.64 -19.49 13.54
C LYS A 246 30.01 -20.95 13.80
N ARG A 247 31.20 -21.34 13.41
CA ARG A 247 31.85 -22.59 13.80
C ARG A 247 32.01 -22.64 15.33
N PRO A 248 31.96 -23.86 15.95
CA PRO A 248 32.09 -24.04 17.41
C PRO A 248 33.52 -23.78 17.95
N ALA A 249 34.33 -22.98 17.27
CA ALA A 249 35.72 -22.69 17.69
C ALA A 249 35.82 -21.83 18.95
N GLN A 250 34.74 -21.15 19.38
CA GLN A 250 34.81 -20.32 20.60
C GLN A 250 34.45 -21.06 21.90
N LEU A 251 33.81 -22.24 21.80
CA LEU A 251 33.55 -23.07 23.01
C LEU A 251 34.75 -23.93 23.40
N ALA A 252 35.65 -24.23 22.47
CA ALA A 252 36.86 -24.93 22.75
C ALA A 252 37.91 -24.02 23.46
N SER A 253 37.99 -22.73 23.07
CA SER A 253 38.91 -21.78 23.73
C SER A 253 38.52 -21.48 25.18
N ALA A 254 37.21 -21.40 25.49
CA ALA A 254 36.75 -21.13 26.85
C ALA A 254 37.00 -22.33 27.82
N ARG A 255 37.04 -23.58 27.29
CA ARG A 255 37.36 -24.74 28.10
C ARG A 255 38.87 -24.96 28.32
N LEU A 256 39.71 -24.46 27.41
CA LEU A 256 41.16 -24.53 27.56
C LEU A 256 41.69 -23.52 28.60
N HIS A 257 41.11 -22.38 28.75
CA HIS A 257 41.49 -21.42 29.80
C HIS A 257 41.00 -21.79 31.20
N ALA A 258 39.99 -22.64 31.35
CA ALA A 258 39.48 -23.07 32.65
C ALA A 258 40.27 -24.22 33.30
N VAL A 259 41.22 -24.83 32.58
CA VAL A 259 42.04 -25.95 33.09
C VAL A 259 43.42 -25.52 33.58
N GLU A 260 43.83 -24.25 33.34
CA GLU A 260 45.16 -23.76 33.62
C GLU A 260 45.30 -22.97 34.92
N GLU A 261 44.21 -22.76 35.67
CA GLU A 261 44.24 -22.14 37.00
C GLU A 261 43.90 -23.17 38.10
N GLN A 262 44.81 -24.15 38.28
CA GLN A 262 44.91 -24.85 39.55
C GLN A 262 46.03 -24.20 40.41
N PRO A 263 45.78 -23.77 41.65
CA PRO A 263 46.83 -23.24 42.53
C PRO A 263 47.79 -24.36 42.94
N ARG A 264 49.05 -24.16 42.68
CA ARG A 264 50.12 -25.02 43.23
C ARG A 264 50.20 -24.76 44.73
N ASP A 265 49.78 -25.73 45.51
CA ASP A 265 50.01 -25.76 46.96
C ASP A 265 51.50 -25.64 47.27
N PHE A 266 51.84 -24.58 47.95
CA PHE A 266 53.16 -24.41 48.60
C PHE A 266 53.19 -25.23 49.90
N LEU A 267 53.94 -26.28 49.94
CA LEU A 267 54.33 -26.94 51.19
C LEU A 267 55.43 -26.12 51.91
N PRO A 268 55.32 -25.88 53.22
CA PRO A 268 56.39 -25.23 53.94
C PRO A 268 57.49 -26.23 54.27
N VAL A 269 58.73 -25.86 53.95
CA VAL A 269 59.97 -26.51 54.45
C VAL A 269 60.36 -25.84 55.72
N ARG A 270 60.72 -26.64 56.74
CA ARG A 270 61.26 -26.27 58.02
C ARG A 270 62.49 -25.33 57.90
#